data_78d2e3e3495c25f51ed1e28b9fe78d39
#
_entry.id   78d2e3e3495c25f51ed1e28b9fe78d39
#
_cell.length_a   1.000
_cell.length_b   1.000
_cell.length_c   1.000
_cell.angle_alpha   90.00
_cell.angle_beta   90.00
_cell.angle_gamma   90.00
#
_symmetry.space_group_name_H-M   'P 1'
#
loop_
_entity.id
_entity.type
_entity.pdbx_description
1 polymer ?
#
loop_
_entity_poly.entity_id
_entity_poly.type
_entity_poly.pdbx_seq_one_letter_code
_entity_poly.pdbx_strand_id
1 'polypeptide(L)'
;MSLKTERRMAEKPIPIVYRVFLGISMPLLIISVIFFSIMLCADDENWVRKEYEKLDLASRIGMNTDDICLAFRCMVDYMEGKRDDLSLTVEYYGKETEMFNGREISHMQDVRRLYRSVEIFSIASAVTAAAGIALGFAVERKAALARLRKYYLTAFICVFLFAAVIGIWAAIDFNSLWYAFHYVFLDVESSTFDLTASRMIRICPSVLFRDMVKRIIVSALSVLSILGAVLIIANDPRSEKAAIGIKRRK
;
A
#
# COMPACT_ATOMS: atom_id res chain seq x y z
N MET A 1 44.10 23.75 -24.16
CA MET A 1 43.24 23.68 -22.97
C MET A 1 42.06 22.79 -23.39
N SER A 2 41.90 21.58 -22.80
CA SER A 2 41.08 20.52 -23.33
C SER A 2 39.58 20.78 -23.09
N LEU A 3 38.72 20.54 -24.07
CA LEU A 3 37.23 20.57 -23.99
C LEU A 3 36.67 19.79 -22.82
N LYS A 4 37.43 18.86 -22.22
CA LYS A 4 37.09 18.17 -20.96
C LYS A 4 37.19 19.06 -19.73
N THR A 5 38.06 20.07 -19.75
CA THR A 5 38.26 20.99 -18.62
C THR A 5 37.17 22.05 -18.58
N GLU A 6 36.71 22.51 -19.75
CA GLU A 6 35.58 23.46 -19.82
C GLU A 6 34.25 22.83 -19.42
N ARG A 7 34.02 21.54 -19.74
CA ARG A 7 32.83 20.81 -19.29
C ARG A 7 32.75 20.59 -17.75
N ARG A 8 33.91 20.53 -17.07
CA ARG A 8 33.99 20.40 -15.62
C ARG A 8 33.72 21.70 -14.87
N MET A 9 33.91 22.85 -15.48
CA MET A 9 33.73 24.15 -14.83
C MET A 9 32.29 24.70 -14.90
N ALA A 10 31.39 24.05 -15.66
CA ALA A 10 30.01 24.51 -15.86
C ALA A 10 28.98 23.82 -14.94
N GLU A 11 29.32 22.78 -14.21
CA GLU A 11 28.39 22.16 -13.26
C GLU A 11 28.53 22.78 -11.88
N LYS A 12 27.67 23.77 -11.56
CA LYS A 12 27.51 24.24 -10.19
C LYS A 12 27.29 23.06 -9.26
N PRO A 13 28.02 22.96 -8.12
CA PRO A 13 27.81 21.87 -7.18
C PRO A 13 26.36 21.88 -6.70
N ILE A 14 25.69 20.75 -6.90
CA ILE A 14 24.29 20.61 -6.50
C ILE A 14 24.21 20.68 -4.98
N PRO A 15 23.33 21.54 -4.41
CA PRO A 15 23.20 21.68 -2.98
C PRO A 15 22.93 20.32 -2.30
N ILE A 16 23.59 20.09 -1.17
CA ILE A 16 23.42 18.85 -0.38
C ILE A 16 21.95 18.63 0.01
N VAL A 17 21.26 19.73 0.40
CA VAL A 17 19.84 19.71 0.77
C VAL A 17 18.95 19.16 -0.34
N TYR A 18 19.20 19.56 -1.59
CA TYR A 18 18.47 19.04 -2.75
C TYR A 18 18.69 17.53 -2.93
N ARG A 19 19.95 17.07 -2.78
CA ARG A 19 20.27 15.64 -2.92
C ARG A 19 19.61 14.80 -1.84
N VAL A 20 19.59 15.31 -0.60
CA VAL A 20 18.91 14.66 0.55
C VAL A 20 17.40 14.62 0.31
N PHE A 21 16.80 15.75 -0.09
CA PHE A 21 15.38 15.82 -0.36
C PHE A 21 14.94 14.83 -1.46
N LEU A 22 15.68 14.78 -2.57
CA LEU A 22 15.40 13.85 -3.65
C LEU A 22 15.61 12.37 -3.21
N GLY A 23 16.62 12.13 -2.37
CA GLY A 23 16.90 10.82 -1.80
C GLY A 23 15.77 10.31 -0.90
N ILE A 24 15.11 11.20 -0.15
CA ILE A 24 13.95 10.88 0.71
C ILE A 24 12.67 10.72 -0.13
N SER A 25 12.52 11.51 -1.19
CA SER A 25 11.31 11.49 -2.03
C SER A 25 11.05 10.14 -2.68
N MET A 26 12.08 9.39 -3.07
CA MET A 26 11.91 8.12 -3.76
C MET A 26 11.44 6.98 -2.84
N PRO A 27 12.00 6.78 -1.64
CA PRO A 27 11.40 5.86 -0.65
C PRO A 27 9.94 6.22 -0.32
N LEU A 28 9.62 7.50 -0.14
CA LEU A 28 8.25 7.95 0.13
C LEU A 28 7.29 7.63 -1.02
N LEU A 29 7.75 7.75 -2.29
CA LEU A 29 6.97 7.30 -3.45
C LEU A 29 6.64 5.81 -3.35
N ILE A 30 7.62 4.98 -3.04
CA ILE A 30 7.43 3.53 -2.94
C ILE A 30 6.46 3.20 -1.80
N ILE A 31 6.64 3.82 -0.64
CA ILE A 31 5.78 3.63 0.53
C ILE A 31 4.34 4.06 0.21
N SER A 32 4.15 5.21 -0.45
CA SER A 32 2.81 5.66 -0.84
C SER A 32 2.13 4.67 -1.79
N VAL A 33 2.84 4.11 -2.77
CA VAL A 33 2.30 3.08 -3.68
C VAL A 33 1.84 1.84 -2.91
N ILE A 34 2.63 1.38 -1.92
CA ILE A 34 2.26 0.22 -1.08
C ILE A 34 0.96 0.53 -0.32
N PHE A 35 0.88 1.68 0.35
CA PHE A 35 -0.31 2.03 1.13
C PHE A 35 -1.55 2.25 0.26
N PHE A 36 -1.43 2.90 -0.90
CA PHE A 36 -2.55 3.00 -1.84
C PHE A 36 -2.99 1.63 -2.36
N SER A 37 -2.05 0.68 -2.54
CA SER A 37 -2.39 -0.70 -2.90
C SER A 37 -3.18 -1.41 -1.80
N ILE A 38 -2.89 -1.14 -0.52
CA ILE A 38 -3.67 -1.66 0.62
C ILE A 38 -5.11 -1.13 0.56
N MET A 39 -5.30 0.18 0.42
CA MET A 39 -6.61 0.81 0.35
C MET A 39 -7.44 0.27 -0.80
N LEU A 40 -6.87 0.22 -2.02
CA LEU A 40 -7.55 -0.30 -3.20
C LEU A 40 -7.95 -1.78 -3.07
N CYS A 41 -7.11 -2.59 -2.43
CA CYS A 41 -7.42 -4.00 -2.24
C CYS A 41 -8.49 -4.23 -1.16
N ALA A 42 -8.53 -3.40 -0.12
CA ALA A 42 -9.55 -3.46 0.93
C ALA A 42 -10.94 -3.03 0.42
N ASP A 43 -10.99 -2.08 -0.52
CA ASP A 43 -12.24 -1.52 -1.07
C ASP A 43 -12.85 -2.39 -2.21
N ASP A 44 -12.19 -3.47 -2.64
CA ASP A 44 -12.68 -4.34 -3.72
C ASP A 44 -13.65 -5.40 -3.20
N GLU A 45 -14.93 -5.00 -3.10
CA GLU A 45 -16.03 -5.88 -2.66
C GLU A 45 -16.17 -7.13 -3.52
N ASN A 46 -15.95 -7.05 -4.84
CA ASN A 46 -16.08 -8.18 -5.73
C ASN A 46 -15.03 -9.27 -5.44
N TRP A 47 -13.82 -8.84 -5.08
CA TRP A 47 -12.79 -9.77 -4.68
C TRP A 47 -13.09 -10.40 -3.31
N VAL A 48 -13.54 -9.60 -2.35
CA VAL A 48 -13.91 -10.06 -1.00
C VAL A 48 -15.03 -11.09 -1.09
N ARG A 49 -16.08 -10.83 -1.89
CA ARG A 49 -17.17 -11.79 -2.12
C ARG A 49 -16.67 -13.13 -2.68
N LYS A 50 -15.85 -13.09 -3.73
CA LYS A 50 -15.26 -14.30 -4.32
C LYS A 50 -14.41 -15.08 -3.32
N GLU A 51 -13.70 -14.38 -2.44
CA GLU A 51 -12.89 -15.03 -1.40
C GLU A 51 -13.77 -15.70 -0.34
N TYR A 52 -14.89 -15.08 0.05
CA TYR A 52 -15.88 -15.69 0.95
C TYR A 52 -16.54 -16.92 0.35
N GLU A 53 -16.90 -16.88 -0.92
CA GLU A 53 -17.44 -18.02 -1.66
C GLU A 53 -16.42 -19.16 -1.76
N LYS A 54 -15.17 -18.86 -2.10
CA LYS A 54 -14.04 -19.81 -2.15
C LYS A 54 -13.79 -20.49 -0.80
N LEU A 55 -13.93 -19.77 0.29
CA LEU A 55 -13.75 -20.27 1.65
C LEU A 55 -14.98 -21.01 2.19
N ASP A 56 -16.09 -21.02 1.44
CA ASP A 56 -17.39 -21.53 1.87
C ASP A 56 -17.77 -21.00 3.28
N LEU A 57 -17.56 -19.69 3.48
CA LEU A 57 -17.65 -19.11 4.81
C LEU A 57 -19.10 -19.07 5.32
N ALA A 58 -20.05 -18.80 4.43
CA ALA A 58 -21.47 -18.72 4.76
C ALA A 58 -21.98 -19.98 5.46
N SER A 59 -21.68 -21.16 4.89
CA SER A 59 -22.10 -22.45 5.46
C SER A 59 -21.51 -22.72 6.85
N ARG A 60 -20.29 -22.20 7.10
CA ARG A 60 -19.54 -22.45 8.32
C ARG A 60 -19.96 -21.59 9.51
N ILE A 61 -20.48 -20.37 9.24
CA ILE A 61 -20.75 -19.39 10.30
C ILE A 61 -22.23 -19.10 10.51
N GLY A 62 -23.12 -19.73 9.73
CA GLY A 62 -24.58 -19.55 9.87
C GLY A 62 -25.09 -18.17 9.44
N MET A 63 -24.42 -17.56 8.45
CA MET A 63 -24.79 -16.30 7.81
C MET A 63 -24.85 -16.49 6.31
N ASN A 64 -25.70 -15.74 5.60
CA ASN A 64 -25.65 -15.72 4.15
C ASN A 64 -24.47 -14.86 3.65
N THR A 65 -24.04 -15.08 2.40
CA THR A 65 -22.88 -14.36 1.81
C THR A 65 -23.11 -12.86 1.72
N ASP A 66 -24.36 -12.42 1.48
CA ASP A 66 -24.67 -10.99 1.36
C ASP A 66 -24.50 -10.27 2.69
N ASP A 67 -24.97 -10.85 3.80
CA ASP A 67 -24.78 -10.30 5.15
C ASP A 67 -23.30 -10.27 5.55
N ILE A 68 -22.52 -11.30 5.16
CA ILE A 68 -21.07 -11.32 5.43
C ILE A 68 -20.38 -10.18 4.66
N CYS A 69 -20.71 -10.00 3.38
CA CYS A 69 -20.18 -8.91 2.56
C CYS A 69 -20.61 -7.54 3.10
N LEU A 70 -21.86 -7.41 3.52
CA LEU A 70 -22.38 -6.17 4.12
C LEU A 70 -21.66 -5.84 5.44
N ALA A 71 -21.39 -6.84 6.28
CA ALA A 71 -20.64 -6.66 7.51
C ALA A 71 -19.19 -6.24 7.25
N PHE A 72 -18.52 -6.85 6.26
CA PHE A 72 -17.17 -6.42 5.85
C PHE A 72 -17.18 -5.00 5.30
N ARG A 73 -18.14 -4.66 4.43
CA ARG A 73 -18.29 -3.29 3.89
C ARG A 73 -18.55 -2.28 5.00
N CYS A 74 -19.38 -2.62 5.99
CA CYS A 74 -19.63 -1.78 7.16
C CYS A 74 -18.32 -1.43 7.91
N MET A 75 -17.41 -2.41 8.09
CA MET A 75 -16.09 -2.17 8.69
C MET A 75 -15.20 -1.28 7.83
N VAL A 76 -15.16 -1.50 6.52
CA VAL A 76 -14.37 -0.67 5.59
C VAL A 76 -14.88 0.76 5.58
N ASP A 77 -16.18 0.98 5.42
CA ASP A 77 -16.80 2.30 5.45
C ASP A 77 -16.55 3.05 6.78
N TYR A 78 -16.56 2.31 7.88
CA TYR A 78 -16.23 2.87 9.20
C TYR A 78 -14.76 3.30 9.28
N MET A 79 -13.82 2.47 8.81
CA MET A 79 -12.39 2.80 8.79
C MET A 79 -12.11 4.03 7.93
N GLU A 80 -12.76 4.13 6.78
CA GLU A 80 -12.62 5.25 5.84
C GLU A 80 -13.33 6.52 6.29
N GLY A 81 -14.18 6.44 7.33
CA GLY A 81 -14.96 7.56 7.84
C GLY A 81 -16.18 7.90 6.97
N LYS A 82 -16.65 6.95 6.15
CA LYS A 82 -17.93 7.02 5.43
C LYS A 82 -19.11 6.73 6.35
N ARG A 83 -18.85 6.10 7.49
CA ARG A 83 -19.80 5.82 8.58
C ARG A 83 -19.24 6.28 9.92
N ASP A 84 -20.13 6.69 10.82
CA ASP A 84 -19.75 7.13 12.17
C ASP A 84 -19.81 6.01 13.21
N ASP A 85 -20.55 4.93 12.94
CA ASP A 85 -20.74 3.79 13.82
C ASP A 85 -20.70 2.45 13.07
N LEU A 86 -20.73 1.35 13.85
CA LEU A 86 -20.77 -0.02 13.35
C LEU A 86 -22.13 -0.69 13.62
N SER A 87 -23.20 0.11 13.80
CA SER A 87 -24.55 -0.43 14.02
C SER A 87 -25.03 -1.17 12.79
N LEU A 88 -25.12 -2.49 12.87
CA LEU A 88 -25.53 -3.36 11.80
C LEU A 88 -26.24 -4.59 12.35
N THR A 89 -27.46 -4.84 11.92
CA THR A 89 -28.20 -6.07 12.19
C THR A 89 -28.08 -7.02 10.99
N VAL A 90 -27.81 -8.28 11.27
CA VAL A 90 -27.65 -9.36 10.27
C VAL A 90 -28.45 -10.57 10.69
N GLU A 91 -28.77 -11.44 9.75
CA GLU A 91 -29.34 -12.75 10.05
C GLU A 91 -28.23 -13.73 10.46
N TYR A 92 -28.26 -14.21 11.70
CA TYR A 92 -27.29 -15.14 12.27
C TYR A 92 -28.01 -16.37 12.80
N TYR A 93 -27.80 -17.53 12.16
CA TYR A 93 -28.56 -18.77 12.43
C TYR A 93 -30.09 -18.56 12.46
N GLY A 94 -30.62 -17.81 11.48
CA GLY A 94 -32.06 -17.55 11.35
C GLY A 94 -32.63 -16.54 12.36
N LYS A 95 -31.79 -15.77 13.06
CA LYS A 95 -32.21 -14.73 14.01
C LYS A 95 -31.56 -13.40 13.70
N GLU A 96 -32.34 -12.35 13.73
CA GLU A 96 -31.79 -10.99 13.69
C GLU A 96 -30.90 -10.74 14.91
N THR A 97 -29.66 -10.34 14.65
CA THR A 97 -28.63 -10.18 15.68
C THR A 97 -27.75 -8.97 15.33
N GLU A 98 -27.37 -8.18 16.32
CA GLU A 98 -26.34 -7.14 16.14
C GLU A 98 -25.02 -7.79 15.75
N MET A 99 -24.42 -7.31 14.64
CA MET A 99 -23.21 -7.91 14.08
C MET A 99 -22.00 -7.73 15.01
N PHE A 100 -21.83 -6.55 15.59
CA PHE A 100 -20.65 -6.19 16.35
C PHE A 100 -20.97 -6.00 17.84
N ASN A 101 -20.18 -6.59 18.72
CA ASN A 101 -20.23 -6.37 20.15
C ASN A 101 -19.30 -5.22 20.60
N GLY A 102 -19.40 -4.79 21.85
CA GLY A 102 -18.66 -3.64 22.36
C GLY A 102 -17.13 -3.78 22.26
N ARG A 103 -16.56 -4.99 22.40
CA ARG A 103 -15.12 -5.23 22.25
C ARG A 103 -14.69 -5.13 20.78
N GLU A 104 -15.48 -5.65 19.86
CA GLU A 104 -15.25 -5.53 18.42
C GLU A 104 -15.31 -4.08 17.95
N ILE A 105 -16.26 -3.30 18.50
CA ILE A 105 -16.36 -1.86 18.24
C ILE A 105 -15.13 -1.13 18.76
N SER A 106 -14.65 -1.42 19.97
CA SER A 106 -13.44 -0.82 20.53
C SER A 106 -12.21 -1.13 19.67
N HIS A 107 -12.06 -2.39 19.25
CA HIS A 107 -11.00 -2.79 18.32
C HIS A 107 -11.07 -2.02 17.00
N MET A 108 -12.24 -1.91 16.41
CA MET A 108 -12.42 -1.18 15.15
C MET A 108 -12.16 0.33 15.29
N GLN A 109 -12.30 0.92 16.47
CA GLN A 109 -11.86 2.30 16.73
C GLN A 109 -10.35 2.44 16.64
N ASP A 110 -9.58 1.46 17.15
CA ASP A 110 -8.12 1.43 17.05
C ASP A 110 -7.69 1.24 15.60
N VAL A 111 -8.33 0.31 14.89
CA VAL A 111 -8.10 0.05 13.46
C VAL A 111 -8.41 1.30 12.63
N ARG A 112 -9.52 2.02 12.91
CA ARG A 112 -9.85 3.30 12.25
C ARG A 112 -8.77 4.34 12.47
N ARG A 113 -8.25 4.49 13.69
CA ARG A 113 -7.16 5.43 13.98
C ARG A 113 -5.89 5.09 13.22
N LEU A 114 -5.53 3.82 13.17
CA LEU A 114 -4.38 3.34 12.40
C LEU A 114 -4.58 3.59 10.91
N TYR A 115 -5.73 3.21 10.35
CA TYR A 115 -6.06 3.40 8.94
C TYR A 115 -5.95 4.87 8.52
N ARG A 116 -6.56 5.78 9.29
CA ARG A 116 -6.51 7.23 9.03
C ARG A 116 -5.09 7.80 9.13
N SER A 117 -4.29 7.32 10.07
CA SER A 117 -2.88 7.71 10.18
C SER A 117 -2.08 7.28 8.95
N VAL A 118 -2.30 6.05 8.48
CA VAL A 118 -1.68 5.49 7.26
C VAL A 118 -2.13 6.26 6.02
N GLU A 119 -3.41 6.60 5.90
CA GLU A 119 -3.96 7.40 4.81
C GLU A 119 -3.29 8.78 4.72
N ILE A 120 -3.27 9.53 5.83
CA ILE A 120 -2.63 10.85 5.90
C ILE A 120 -1.14 10.75 5.55
N PHE A 121 -0.44 9.76 6.11
CA PHE A 121 0.97 9.54 5.81
C PHE A 121 1.21 9.20 4.34
N SER A 122 0.34 8.42 3.71
CA SER A 122 0.41 8.04 2.29
C SER A 122 0.26 9.26 1.39
N ILE A 123 -0.74 10.11 1.67
CA ILE A 123 -0.99 11.34 0.92
C ILE A 123 0.19 12.30 1.06
N ALA A 124 0.68 12.52 2.28
CA ALA A 124 1.85 13.38 2.54
C ALA A 124 3.10 12.85 1.82
N SER A 125 3.30 11.53 1.83
CA SER A 125 4.40 10.86 1.13
C SER A 125 4.30 11.04 -0.39
N ALA A 126 3.12 10.88 -0.96
CA ALA A 126 2.88 11.07 -2.40
C ALA A 126 3.13 12.53 -2.82
N VAL A 127 2.63 13.50 -2.04
CA VAL A 127 2.86 14.93 -2.29
C VAL A 127 4.35 15.28 -2.20
N THR A 128 5.05 14.77 -1.19
CA THR A 128 6.49 14.99 -1.03
C THR A 128 7.28 14.37 -2.20
N ALA A 129 6.90 13.18 -2.63
CA ALA A 129 7.50 12.52 -3.79
C ALA A 129 7.27 13.32 -5.08
N ALA A 130 6.05 13.79 -5.32
CA ALA A 130 5.72 14.62 -6.47
C ALA A 130 6.51 15.94 -6.48
N ALA A 131 6.63 16.60 -5.33
CA ALA A 131 7.44 17.80 -5.16
C ALA A 131 8.93 17.53 -5.44
N GLY A 132 9.47 16.40 -4.96
CA GLY A 132 10.85 15.98 -5.25
C GLY A 132 11.11 15.74 -6.73
N ILE A 133 10.17 15.07 -7.41
CA ILE A 133 10.25 14.84 -8.87
C ILE A 133 10.22 16.18 -9.62
N ALA A 134 9.25 17.05 -9.30
CA ALA A 134 9.12 18.36 -9.92
C ALA A 134 10.37 19.23 -9.72
N LEU A 135 10.92 19.27 -8.50
CA LEU A 135 12.15 19.97 -8.18
C LEU A 135 13.35 19.39 -8.95
N GLY A 136 13.41 18.06 -9.08
CA GLY A 136 14.42 17.38 -9.88
C GLY A 136 14.47 17.91 -11.30
N PHE A 137 13.32 17.99 -11.96
CA PHE A 137 13.23 18.53 -13.33
C PHE A 137 13.50 20.03 -13.39
N ALA A 138 13.09 20.80 -12.39
CA ALA A 138 13.31 22.25 -12.34
C ALA A 138 14.82 22.60 -12.21
N VAL A 139 15.56 21.83 -11.40
CA VAL A 139 16.97 22.10 -11.09
C VAL A 139 17.92 21.47 -12.12
N GLU A 140 17.73 20.21 -12.48
CA GLU A 140 18.69 19.43 -13.27
C GLU A 140 18.24 19.15 -14.70
N ARG A 141 16.99 19.36 -15.05
CA ARG A 141 16.42 19.12 -16.37
C ARG A 141 16.87 17.78 -16.99
N LYS A 142 17.92 17.78 -17.82
CA LYS A 142 18.41 16.58 -18.52
C LYS A 142 19.00 15.52 -17.60
N ALA A 143 19.60 15.89 -16.48
CA ALA A 143 20.19 14.95 -15.51
C ALA A 143 19.17 14.41 -14.49
N ALA A 144 17.99 15.04 -14.40
CA ALA A 144 16.94 14.68 -13.42
C ALA A 144 16.54 13.19 -13.54
N LEU A 145 16.22 12.72 -14.74
CA LEU A 145 15.81 11.32 -14.96
C LEU A 145 16.86 10.30 -14.51
N ALA A 146 18.13 10.55 -14.81
CA ALA A 146 19.22 9.65 -14.41
C ALA A 146 19.36 9.59 -12.89
N ARG A 147 19.17 10.72 -12.21
CA ARG A 147 19.24 10.80 -10.76
C ARG A 147 18.02 10.17 -10.10
N LEU A 148 16.81 10.49 -10.60
CA LEU A 148 15.56 9.88 -10.14
C LEU A 148 15.62 8.36 -10.26
N ARG A 149 16.06 7.83 -11.41
CA ARG A 149 16.27 6.40 -11.61
C ARG A 149 17.21 5.82 -10.56
N LYS A 150 18.37 6.45 -10.32
CA LYS A 150 19.35 5.95 -9.33
C LYS A 150 18.72 5.86 -7.93
N TYR A 151 18.08 6.93 -7.45
CA TYR A 151 17.47 6.94 -6.12
C TYR A 151 16.28 5.99 -6.04
N TYR A 152 15.45 5.92 -7.09
CA TYR A 152 14.33 4.98 -7.16
C TYR A 152 14.79 3.53 -7.05
N LEU A 153 15.76 3.11 -7.88
CA LEU A 153 16.25 1.73 -7.85
C LEU A 153 16.92 1.37 -6.54
N THR A 154 17.68 2.31 -5.93
CA THR A 154 18.26 2.10 -4.61
C THR A 154 17.18 1.92 -3.55
N ALA A 155 16.17 2.81 -3.51
CA ALA A 155 15.05 2.72 -2.58
C ALA A 155 14.23 1.44 -2.82
N PHE A 156 13.96 1.11 -4.08
CA PHE A 156 13.22 -0.11 -4.43
C PHE A 156 13.92 -1.37 -3.93
N ILE A 157 15.24 -1.48 -4.13
CA ILE A 157 16.02 -2.63 -3.64
C ILE A 157 15.95 -2.71 -2.10
N CYS A 158 16.15 -1.58 -1.40
CA CYS A 158 16.09 -1.57 0.08
C CYS A 158 14.71 -1.99 0.60
N VAL A 159 13.64 -1.42 0.04
CA VAL A 159 12.26 -1.76 0.43
C VAL A 159 11.93 -3.20 0.04
N PHE A 160 12.37 -3.66 -1.13
CA PHE A 160 12.15 -5.04 -1.57
C PHE A 160 12.84 -6.05 -0.66
N LEU A 161 14.09 -5.81 -0.26
CA LEU A 161 14.81 -6.69 0.68
C LEU A 161 14.12 -6.73 2.04
N PHE A 162 13.68 -5.59 2.56
CA PHE A 162 12.90 -5.53 3.80
C PHE A 162 11.57 -6.29 3.67
N ALA A 163 10.82 -6.04 2.60
CA ALA A 163 9.57 -6.73 2.33
C ALA A 163 9.76 -8.24 2.11
N ALA A 164 10.90 -8.66 1.53
CA ALA A 164 11.22 -10.08 1.37
C ALA A 164 11.40 -10.79 2.73
N VAL A 165 12.05 -10.16 3.71
CA VAL A 165 12.17 -10.70 5.07
C VAL A 165 10.80 -10.90 5.70
N ILE A 166 9.92 -9.89 5.64
CA ILE A 166 8.53 -9.97 6.14
C ILE A 166 7.74 -11.03 5.36
N GLY A 167 7.92 -11.09 4.04
CA GLY A 167 7.25 -12.08 3.18
C GLY A 167 7.67 -13.52 3.47
N ILE A 168 8.94 -13.75 3.78
CA ILE A 168 9.44 -15.06 4.21
C ILE A 168 8.81 -15.45 5.55
N TRP A 169 8.76 -14.52 6.52
CA TRP A 169 8.07 -14.76 7.79
C TRP A 169 6.60 -15.10 7.57
N ALA A 170 5.88 -14.31 6.75
CA ALA A 170 4.48 -14.56 6.39
C ALA A 170 4.27 -15.92 5.71
N ALA A 171 5.23 -16.37 4.91
CA ALA A 171 5.16 -17.66 4.21
C ALA A 171 5.38 -18.86 5.15
N ILE A 172 6.24 -18.70 6.17
CA ILE A 172 6.52 -19.74 7.17
C ILE A 172 5.38 -19.80 8.19
N ASP A 173 5.01 -18.68 8.77
CA ASP A 173 3.96 -18.58 9.79
C ASP A 173 3.23 -17.22 9.71
N PHE A 174 2.17 -17.18 8.91
CA PHE A 174 1.34 -15.98 8.77
C PHE A 174 0.67 -15.58 10.09
N ASN A 175 0.24 -16.55 10.90
CA ASN A 175 -0.45 -16.23 12.14
C ASN A 175 0.49 -15.52 13.13
N SER A 176 1.74 -15.97 13.25
CA SER A 176 2.75 -15.30 14.09
C SER A 176 2.98 -13.86 13.62
N LEU A 177 3.12 -13.62 12.31
CA LEU A 177 3.23 -12.27 11.77
C LEU A 177 1.99 -11.43 12.05
N TRP A 178 0.79 -12.02 11.91
CA TRP A 178 -0.49 -11.37 12.15
C TRP A 178 -0.65 -10.94 13.61
N TYR A 179 -0.28 -11.80 14.56
CA TYR A 179 -0.26 -11.46 15.98
C TYR A 179 0.78 -10.39 16.32
N ALA A 180 1.98 -10.47 15.73
CA ALA A 180 3.00 -9.44 15.92
C ALA A 180 2.54 -8.07 15.40
N PHE A 181 1.87 -8.03 14.24
CA PHE A 181 1.27 -6.81 13.71
C PHE A 181 0.26 -6.20 14.70
N HIS A 182 -0.67 -7.00 15.24
CA HIS A 182 -1.65 -6.52 16.21
C HIS A 182 -0.97 -6.00 17.48
N TYR A 183 0.02 -6.73 17.99
CA TYR A 183 0.77 -6.32 19.19
C TYR A 183 1.52 -4.99 19.02
N VAL A 184 2.05 -4.71 17.84
CA VAL A 184 2.82 -3.49 17.56
C VAL A 184 1.93 -2.28 17.29
N PHE A 185 0.81 -2.47 16.57
CA PHE A 185 0.02 -1.37 16.02
C PHE A 185 -1.34 -1.15 16.67
N LEU A 186 -1.85 -2.12 17.42
CA LEU A 186 -3.18 -2.06 18.04
C LEU A 186 -3.07 -2.32 19.55
N ASP A 187 -4.11 -1.95 20.29
CA ASP A 187 -4.18 -2.26 21.71
C ASP A 187 -4.36 -3.77 21.90
N VAL A 188 -3.51 -4.37 22.75
CA VAL A 188 -3.52 -5.81 23.02
C VAL A 188 -4.84 -6.23 23.68
N GLU A 189 -5.39 -5.41 24.56
CA GLU A 189 -6.63 -5.71 25.27
C GLU A 189 -7.82 -5.70 24.31
N SER A 190 -7.88 -4.75 23.38
CA SER A 190 -8.94 -4.66 22.39
C SER A 190 -8.81 -5.71 21.27
N SER A 191 -7.59 -6.21 21.00
CA SER A 191 -7.30 -7.14 19.90
C SER A 191 -7.31 -8.63 20.29
N THR A 192 -7.52 -8.96 21.57
CA THR A 192 -7.64 -10.35 22.04
C THR A 192 -9.10 -10.79 22.03
N PHE A 193 -9.45 -11.69 21.10
CA PHE A 193 -10.82 -12.17 20.93
C PHE A 193 -10.98 -13.63 21.28
N ASP A 194 -12.14 -13.97 21.84
CA ASP A 194 -12.61 -15.35 21.87
C ASP A 194 -13.17 -15.73 20.50
N LEU A 195 -12.50 -16.66 19.85
CA LEU A 195 -12.88 -17.18 18.52
C LEU A 195 -14.29 -17.76 18.49
N THR A 196 -14.82 -18.21 19.62
CA THR A 196 -16.16 -18.78 19.72
C THR A 196 -17.24 -17.72 19.86
N ALA A 197 -16.91 -16.57 20.45
CA ALA A 197 -17.85 -15.50 20.77
C ALA A 197 -17.83 -14.35 19.74
N SER A 198 -16.71 -14.13 19.02
CA SER A 198 -16.56 -13.02 18.10
C SER A 198 -17.09 -13.35 16.71
N ARG A 199 -18.13 -12.65 16.28
CA ARG A 199 -18.66 -12.73 14.91
C ARG A 199 -17.73 -12.05 13.93
N MET A 200 -17.12 -10.95 14.30
CA MET A 200 -16.14 -10.22 13.48
C MET A 200 -14.96 -11.12 13.06
N ILE A 201 -14.37 -11.87 14.01
CA ILE A 201 -13.27 -12.80 13.70
C ILE A 201 -13.72 -13.92 12.77
N ARG A 202 -14.97 -14.38 12.91
CA ARG A 202 -15.50 -15.43 12.05
C ARG A 202 -15.64 -14.98 10.59
N ILE A 203 -16.05 -13.73 10.34
CA ILE A 203 -16.11 -13.17 8.97
C ILE A 203 -14.74 -12.71 8.46
N CYS A 204 -13.77 -12.54 9.36
CA CYS A 204 -12.41 -12.08 9.05
C CYS A 204 -11.36 -13.13 9.44
N PRO A 205 -11.40 -14.36 8.91
CA PRO A 205 -10.41 -15.37 9.23
C PRO A 205 -9.02 -14.99 8.71
N SER A 206 -7.96 -15.45 9.37
CA SER A 206 -6.57 -15.16 8.98
C SER A 206 -6.23 -15.54 7.53
N VAL A 207 -6.92 -16.53 6.99
CA VAL A 207 -6.79 -16.94 5.57
C VAL A 207 -7.21 -15.81 4.63
N LEU A 208 -8.29 -15.10 4.92
CA LEU A 208 -8.75 -13.95 4.13
C LEU A 208 -7.66 -12.87 4.08
N PHE A 209 -7.10 -12.50 5.23
CA PHE A 209 -6.04 -11.50 5.31
C PHE A 209 -4.75 -11.96 4.63
N ARG A 210 -4.40 -13.24 4.75
CA ARG A 210 -3.25 -13.81 4.04
C ARG A 210 -3.39 -13.67 2.52
N ASP A 211 -4.55 -13.97 1.98
CA ASP A 211 -4.78 -13.88 0.53
C ASP A 211 -4.92 -12.42 0.09
N MET A 212 -5.46 -11.54 0.93
CA MET A 212 -5.44 -10.07 0.71
C MET A 212 -4.01 -9.52 0.69
N VAL A 213 -3.14 -9.91 1.62
CA VAL A 213 -1.73 -9.50 1.65
C VAL A 213 -0.99 -9.93 0.39
N LYS A 214 -1.21 -11.16 -0.10
CA LYS A 214 -0.64 -11.61 -1.39
C LYS A 214 -1.08 -10.70 -2.54
N ARG A 215 -2.36 -10.35 -2.59
CA ARG A 215 -2.92 -9.47 -3.61
C ARG A 215 -2.31 -8.06 -3.54
N ILE A 216 -2.17 -7.51 -2.34
CA ILE A 216 -1.51 -6.21 -2.10
C ILE A 216 -0.07 -6.24 -2.61
N ILE A 217 0.69 -7.28 -2.28
CA ILE A 217 2.07 -7.45 -2.75
C ILE A 217 2.14 -7.46 -4.27
N VAL A 218 1.30 -8.26 -4.93
CA VAL A 218 1.27 -8.35 -6.41
C VAL A 218 0.90 -6.99 -7.01
N SER A 219 -0.11 -6.31 -6.50
CA SER A 219 -0.53 -4.99 -6.97
C SER A 219 0.59 -3.96 -6.82
N ALA A 220 1.16 -3.84 -5.63
CA ALA A 220 2.24 -2.89 -5.36
C ALA A 220 3.48 -3.16 -6.22
N LEU A 221 3.93 -4.42 -6.31
CA LEU A 221 5.08 -4.80 -7.14
C LEU A 221 4.82 -4.53 -8.62
N SER A 222 3.61 -4.74 -9.12
CA SER A 222 3.25 -4.44 -10.51
C SER A 222 3.39 -2.94 -10.81
N VAL A 223 2.81 -2.08 -9.97
CA VAL A 223 2.92 -0.63 -10.14
C VAL A 223 4.37 -0.15 -10.04
N LEU A 224 5.10 -0.62 -9.02
CA LEU A 224 6.50 -0.25 -8.82
C LEU A 224 7.39 -0.73 -9.97
N SER A 225 7.16 -1.94 -10.50
CA SER A 225 7.91 -2.46 -11.66
C SER A 225 7.65 -1.63 -12.92
N ILE A 226 6.40 -1.21 -13.15
CA ILE A 226 6.05 -0.33 -14.28
C ILE A 226 6.75 1.02 -14.13
N LEU A 227 6.72 1.63 -12.94
CA LEU A 227 7.42 2.90 -12.68
C LEU A 227 8.92 2.77 -12.90
N GLY A 228 9.53 1.66 -12.44
CA GLY A 228 10.95 1.36 -12.67
C GLY A 228 11.28 1.21 -14.14
N ALA A 229 10.46 0.47 -14.90
CA ALA A 229 10.62 0.29 -16.35
C ALA A 229 10.53 1.63 -17.09
N VAL A 230 9.56 2.47 -16.76
CA VAL A 230 9.42 3.82 -17.34
C VAL A 230 10.68 4.65 -17.10
N LEU A 231 11.21 4.67 -15.86
CA LEU A 231 12.44 5.40 -15.53
C LEU A 231 13.68 4.85 -16.25
N ILE A 232 13.74 3.54 -16.52
CA ILE A 232 14.84 2.91 -17.26
C ILE A 232 14.76 3.28 -18.75
N ILE A 233 13.58 3.13 -19.35
CA ILE A 233 13.36 3.40 -20.78
C ILE A 233 13.54 4.88 -21.10
N ALA A 234 13.01 5.78 -20.26
CA ALA A 234 13.15 7.21 -20.43
C ALA A 234 14.60 7.72 -20.34
N ASN A 235 15.49 6.92 -19.75
CA ASN A 235 16.94 7.21 -19.66
C ASN A 235 17.78 6.51 -20.74
N ASP A 236 17.18 5.73 -21.66
CA ASP A 236 17.94 5.09 -22.72
C ASP A 236 18.33 6.12 -23.80
N PRO A 237 19.63 6.28 -24.12
CA PRO A 237 20.09 7.18 -25.19
C PRO A 237 19.50 6.86 -26.59
N ARG A 238 18.97 5.64 -26.75
CA ARG A 238 18.32 5.22 -28.02
C ARG A 238 16.92 5.81 -28.14
N SER A 239 16.20 6.00 -27.02
CA SER A 239 14.88 6.64 -27.01
C SER A 239 14.96 8.11 -27.44
N GLU A 240 16.00 8.83 -27.02
CA GLU A 240 16.25 10.23 -27.42
C GLU A 240 16.51 10.34 -28.94
N LYS A 241 17.28 9.42 -29.52
CA LYS A 241 17.54 9.40 -30.97
C LYS A 241 16.30 9.07 -31.80
N ALA A 242 15.44 8.18 -31.32
CA ALA A 242 14.17 7.85 -31.98
C ALA A 242 13.20 9.04 -31.97
N ALA A 243 13.09 9.76 -30.87
CA ALA A 243 12.25 10.95 -30.76
C ALA A 243 12.72 12.11 -31.67
N ILE A 244 14.04 12.29 -31.83
CA ILE A 244 14.63 13.29 -32.73
C ILE A 244 14.45 12.90 -34.22
N GLY A 245 14.53 11.60 -34.53
CA GLY A 245 14.32 11.07 -35.89
C GLY A 245 12.88 11.27 -36.38
N ILE A 246 11.89 11.20 -35.51
CA ILE A 246 10.47 11.45 -35.84
C ILE A 246 10.23 12.96 -36.10
N LYS A 247 10.87 13.86 -35.32
CA LYS A 247 10.77 15.33 -35.55
C LYS A 247 11.41 15.82 -36.85
N ARG A 248 12.35 15.07 -37.40
CA ARG A 248 12.99 15.44 -38.67
C ARG A 248 12.26 14.93 -39.94
N ARG A 249 11.22 14.09 -39.75
CA ARG A 249 10.40 13.55 -40.87
C ARG A 249 9.02 14.22 -41.00
N LYS A 250 8.73 15.25 -40.17
CA LYS A 250 7.59 16.15 -40.31
C LYS A 250 8.10 17.54 -40.72
#